data_fa522069a1989f1e0fe0c2f26080d347
#
_entry.id   fa522069a1989f1e0fe0c2f26080d347
#
_cell.length_a   1.000
_cell.length_b   1.000
_cell.length_c   1.000
_cell.angle_alpha   90.00
_cell.angle_beta   90.00
_cell.angle_gamma   90.00
#
_symmetry.space_group_name_H-M   'P 1'
#
loop_
_entity.id
_entity.type
_entity.pdbx_description
1 polymer ?
#
loop_
_entity_poly.entity_id
_entity_poly.type
_entity_poly.pdbx_seq_one_letter_code
_entity_poly.pdbx_strand_id
1 'polypeptide(L)'
;MPATDWGWLITPPELRGWILQQTADLIILNKPPHVVCHRSRHGPWSSLIGACREHLGDEVLRMPFRLDRETSGVLVLARTKETGVRLQRAVQFKSFRKTYHAVLTGHLESTVRVTAPIGPDVGAEFYSRQTTVEEGGDPAETEFVTVQGVEGVLSNDGTVFALRCDRMALPR
;
A
#
# COMPACT_ATOMS: atom_id res chain seq x y z
N MET A 1 -16.19 13.79 -0.26
CA MET A 1 -14.88 14.05 0.35
C MET A 1 -14.35 15.37 -0.06
N PRO A 2 -13.92 16.25 0.82
CA PRO A 2 -13.17 17.42 0.42
C PRO A 2 -11.75 16.97 0.03
N ALA A 3 -11.47 16.98 -1.28
CA ALA A 3 -10.11 16.98 -1.76
C ALA A 3 -9.51 18.34 -1.38
N THR A 4 -8.37 18.32 -0.73
CA THR A 4 -7.59 19.50 -0.42
C THR A 4 -6.32 19.48 -1.28
N ASP A 5 -5.64 20.60 -1.47
CA ASP A 5 -4.40 20.70 -2.24
C ASP A 5 -3.29 19.75 -1.75
N TRP A 6 -3.40 19.25 -0.52
CA TRP A 6 -2.44 18.35 0.12
C TRP A 6 -2.96 16.93 0.35
N GLY A 7 -4.18 16.60 -0.10
CA GLY A 7 -4.73 15.25 -0.02
C GLY A 7 -6.15 15.20 0.51
N TRP A 8 -6.49 14.06 1.04
CA TRP A 8 -7.83 13.65 1.40
C TRP A 8 -8.11 13.84 2.89
N LEU A 9 -9.22 14.47 3.26
CA LEU A 9 -9.68 14.55 4.63
C LEU A 9 -10.65 13.39 4.90
N ILE A 10 -10.23 12.48 5.75
CA ILE A 10 -11.02 11.28 6.11
C ILE A 10 -12.18 11.71 7.00
N THR A 11 -13.37 11.22 6.71
CA THR A 11 -14.52 11.40 7.58
C THR A 11 -14.79 10.14 8.42
N PRO A 12 -15.40 10.26 9.62
CA PRO A 12 -15.72 9.09 10.43
C PRO A 12 -16.57 8.01 9.73
N PRO A 13 -17.58 8.35 8.90
CA PRO A 13 -18.31 7.35 8.15
C PRO A 13 -17.47 6.59 7.14
N GLU A 14 -16.56 7.28 6.45
CA GLU A 14 -15.65 6.68 5.50
C GLU A 14 -14.68 5.71 6.17
N LEU A 15 -14.05 6.14 7.26
CA LEU A 15 -13.16 5.28 8.02
C LEU A 15 -13.87 4.00 8.47
N ARG A 16 -15.09 4.10 8.99
CA ARG A 16 -15.88 2.92 9.37
C ARG A 16 -16.14 1.99 8.19
N GLY A 17 -16.39 2.53 7.01
CA GLY A 17 -16.60 1.76 5.79
C GLY A 17 -15.35 1.02 5.31
N TRP A 18 -14.15 1.47 5.70
CA TRP A 18 -12.88 0.83 5.34
C TRP A 18 -12.43 -0.23 6.33
N ILE A 19 -12.99 -0.27 7.54
CA ILE A 19 -12.64 -1.28 8.55
C ILE A 19 -13.20 -2.64 8.12
N LEU A 20 -12.30 -3.58 7.85
CA LEU A 20 -12.64 -4.97 7.53
C LEU A 20 -12.80 -5.81 8.79
N GLN A 21 -11.94 -5.57 9.78
CA GLN A 21 -11.95 -6.28 11.05
C GLN A 21 -11.34 -5.42 12.15
N GLN A 22 -11.93 -5.50 13.34
CA GLN A 22 -11.43 -4.86 14.55
C GLN A 22 -11.50 -5.84 15.72
N THR A 23 -10.37 -5.95 16.43
CA THR A 23 -10.25 -6.75 17.67
C THR A 23 -9.63 -5.89 18.77
N ALA A 24 -9.41 -6.46 19.95
CA ALA A 24 -8.66 -5.78 21.01
C ALA A 24 -7.21 -5.44 20.60
N ASP A 25 -6.61 -6.26 19.74
CA ASP A 25 -5.18 -6.20 19.41
C ASP A 25 -4.87 -5.61 18.03
N LEU A 26 -5.82 -5.70 17.10
CA LEU A 26 -5.64 -5.37 15.69
C LEU A 26 -6.80 -4.57 15.14
N ILE A 27 -6.49 -3.76 14.14
CA ILE A 27 -7.48 -3.24 13.18
C ILE A 27 -6.96 -3.51 11.76
N ILE A 28 -7.82 -4.07 10.93
CA ILE A 28 -7.55 -4.38 9.53
C ILE A 28 -8.44 -3.51 8.68
N LEU A 29 -7.84 -2.83 7.72
CA LEU A 29 -8.52 -1.84 6.87
C LEU A 29 -8.33 -2.18 5.40
N ASN A 30 -9.31 -1.83 4.59
CA ASN A 30 -9.17 -1.68 3.15
C ASN A 30 -8.91 -0.20 2.84
N LYS A 31 -7.65 0.18 2.75
CA LYS A 31 -7.25 1.56 2.47
C LYS A 31 -7.62 1.92 1.02
N PRO A 32 -8.39 2.98 0.77
CA PRO A 32 -8.58 3.47 -0.59
C PRO A 32 -7.31 4.16 -1.13
N PRO A 33 -7.21 4.38 -2.45
CA PRO A 33 -6.16 5.22 -3.02
C PRO A 33 -6.29 6.66 -2.53
N HIS A 34 -5.24 7.45 -2.69
CA HIS A 34 -5.13 8.87 -2.33
C HIS A 34 -5.18 9.19 -0.83
N VAL A 35 -5.20 8.20 0.04
CA VAL A 35 -5.14 8.36 1.50
C VAL A 35 -3.73 8.12 2.02
N VAL A 36 -3.21 9.10 2.76
CA VAL A 36 -1.89 9.04 3.40
C VAL A 36 -1.94 8.12 4.62
N CYS A 37 -1.00 7.22 4.75
CA CYS A 37 -0.91 6.28 5.87
C CYS A 37 -0.42 6.93 7.17
N HIS A 38 0.69 7.67 7.09
CA HIS A 38 1.41 8.21 8.25
C HIS A 38 0.90 9.59 8.66
N ARG A 39 1.28 10.02 9.85
CA ARG A 39 0.88 11.33 10.40
C ARG A 39 1.18 12.46 9.43
N SER A 40 0.20 13.34 9.28
CA SER A 40 0.29 14.57 8.52
C SER A 40 0.22 15.78 9.46
N ARG A 41 0.84 16.90 9.06
CA ARG A 41 0.77 18.19 9.76
C ARG A 41 -0.61 18.85 9.68
N HIS A 42 -1.51 18.33 8.85
CA HIS A 42 -2.84 18.88 8.59
C HIS A 42 -3.92 18.31 9.52
N GLY A 43 -3.53 17.73 10.66
CA GLY A 43 -4.42 17.20 11.67
C GLY A 43 -4.64 15.69 11.58
N PRO A 44 -5.30 15.09 12.58
CA PRO A 44 -5.41 13.65 12.68
C PRO A 44 -6.21 13.02 11.52
N TRP A 45 -7.29 13.66 11.08
CA TRP A 45 -8.14 13.16 10.00
C TRP A 45 -7.53 13.27 8.59
N SER A 46 -6.35 13.88 8.47
CA SER A 46 -5.60 13.95 7.20
C SER A 46 -4.70 12.74 6.96
N SER A 47 -4.72 11.75 7.84
CA SER A 47 -3.96 10.50 7.70
C SER A 47 -4.70 9.32 8.30
N LEU A 48 -4.47 8.14 7.74
CA LEU A 48 -5.16 6.93 8.17
C LEU A 48 -4.87 6.60 9.64
N ILE A 49 -3.60 6.66 10.06
CA ILE A 49 -3.23 6.36 11.45
C ILE A 49 -3.81 7.39 12.43
N GLY A 50 -3.87 8.65 12.02
CA GLY A 50 -4.49 9.71 12.83
C GLY A 50 -5.99 9.50 12.98
N ALA A 51 -6.70 9.28 11.88
CA ALA A 51 -8.13 9.01 11.87
C ALA A 51 -8.50 7.76 12.69
N CYS A 52 -7.69 6.70 12.58
CA CYS A 52 -7.89 5.49 13.40
C CYS A 52 -7.71 5.76 14.90
N ARG A 53 -6.74 6.57 15.31
CA ARG A 53 -6.55 6.95 16.72
C ARG A 53 -7.75 7.72 17.26
N GLU A 54 -8.21 8.72 16.54
CA GLU A 54 -9.40 9.51 16.92
C GLU A 54 -10.64 8.62 17.01
N HIS A 55 -10.83 7.72 16.06
CA HIS A 55 -12.00 6.84 16.02
C HIS A 55 -12.00 5.80 17.14
N LEU A 56 -10.86 5.25 17.49
CA LEU A 56 -10.72 4.18 18.48
C LEU A 56 -10.48 4.70 19.90
N GLY A 57 -10.08 5.96 20.06
CA GLY A 57 -9.57 6.49 21.31
C GLY A 57 -8.24 5.86 21.74
N ASP A 58 -7.53 5.23 20.81
CA ASP A 58 -6.26 4.56 21.09
C ASP A 58 -5.09 5.55 21.01
N GLU A 59 -4.38 5.75 22.10
CA GLU A 59 -3.16 6.59 22.09
C GLU A 59 -2.03 5.96 21.27
N VAL A 60 -1.97 4.64 21.26
CA VAL A 60 -0.89 3.86 20.64
C VAL A 60 -1.44 2.98 19.53
N LEU A 61 -1.27 3.41 18.29
CA LEU A 61 -1.40 2.55 17.10
C LEU A 61 -0.05 2.40 16.43
N ARG A 62 0.31 1.18 16.06
CA ARG A 62 1.56 0.85 15.37
C ARG A 62 1.25 0.29 13.99
N MET A 63 1.94 0.83 13.01
CA MET A 63 1.83 0.44 11.60
C MET A 63 3.11 -0.31 11.21
N PRO A 64 3.08 -1.63 11.10
CA PRO A 64 4.28 -2.42 10.80
C PRO A 64 4.80 -2.23 9.38
N PHE A 65 3.92 -1.92 8.44
CA PHE A 65 4.25 -1.56 7.06
C PHE A 65 3.24 -0.52 6.55
N ARG A 66 3.56 0.12 5.45
CA ARG A 66 2.72 1.14 4.84
C ARG A 66 2.37 0.75 3.42
N LEU A 67 1.28 1.30 2.93
CA LEU A 67 0.96 1.42 1.52
C LEU A 67 1.20 2.88 1.10
N ASP A 68 1.65 3.07 -0.11
CA ASP A 68 1.79 4.41 -0.68
C ASP A 68 0.43 5.10 -0.79
N ARG A 69 0.45 6.42 -0.94
CA ARG A 69 -0.79 7.20 -1.01
C ARG A 69 -1.72 6.69 -2.11
N GLU A 70 -1.17 6.43 -3.28
CA GLU A 70 -1.90 5.96 -4.48
C GLU A 70 -2.29 4.48 -4.40
N THR A 71 -1.60 3.69 -3.58
CA THR A 71 -1.86 2.26 -3.45
C THR A 71 -3.06 2.01 -2.55
N SER A 72 -4.01 1.23 -3.02
CA SER A 72 -5.15 0.72 -2.24
C SER A 72 -4.90 -0.69 -1.74
N GLY A 73 -5.69 -1.14 -0.77
CA GLY A 73 -5.69 -2.52 -0.31
C GLY A 73 -5.56 -2.69 1.20
N VAL A 74 -5.25 -3.91 1.59
CA VAL A 74 -5.27 -4.34 2.99
C VAL A 74 -4.10 -3.74 3.77
N LEU A 75 -4.43 -3.10 4.89
CA LEU A 75 -3.47 -2.56 5.85
C LEU A 75 -3.82 -3.05 7.25
N VAL A 76 -2.79 -3.39 8.03
CA VAL A 76 -2.94 -3.89 9.40
C VAL A 76 -2.29 -2.92 10.36
N LEU A 77 -3.01 -2.50 11.39
CA LEU A 77 -2.50 -1.72 12.51
C LEU A 77 -2.60 -2.53 13.80
N ALA A 78 -1.57 -2.47 14.62
CA ALA A 78 -1.61 -3.04 15.96
C ALA A 78 -2.10 -1.99 16.96
N ARG A 79 -3.00 -2.40 17.83
CA ARG A 79 -3.57 -1.58 18.92
C ARG A 79 -2.76 -1.71 20.21
N THR A 80 -1.98 -2.78 20.35
CA THR A 80 -1.13 -3.01 21.50
C THR A 80 0.35 -2.97 21.13
N LYS A 81 1.21 -2.65 22.11
CA LYS A 81 2.67 -2.65 21.93
C LYS A 81 3.18 -4.05 21.58
N GLU A 82 2.66 -5.05 22.23
CA GLU A 82 3.06 -6.45 22.05
C GLU A 82 2.77 -6.92 20.62
N THR A 83 1.54 -6.73 20.16
CA THR A 83 1.14 -7.07 18.79
C THR A 83 1.93 -6.27 17.76
N GLY A 84 2.21 -5.00 18.03
CA GLY A 84 3.05 -4.17 17.17
C GLY A 84 4.47 -4.72 17.02
N VAL A 85 5.09 -5.20 18.10
CA VAL A 85 6.42 -5.83 18.06
C VAL A 85 6.38 -7.16 17.29
N ARG A 86 5.35 -7.99 17.50
CA ARG A 86 5.18 -9.26 16.77
C ARG A 86 5.03 -9.03 15.27
N LEU A 87 4.19 -8.08 14.87
CA LEU A 87 4.00 -7.75 13.46
C LEU A 87 5.27 -7.14 12.85
N GLN A 88 5.98 -6.27 13.57
CA GLN A 88 7.25 -5.71 13.09
C GLN A 88 8.31 -6.80 12.85
N ARG A 89 8.41 -7.76 13.76
CA ARG A 89 9.28 -8.94 13.58
C ARG A 89 8.86 -9.76 12.36
N ALA A 90 7.57 -10.00 12.16
CA ALA A 90 7.08 -10.73 11.00
C ALA A 90 7.41 -10.02 9.68
N VAL A 91 7.39 -8.69 9.64
CA VAL A 91 7.87 -7.91 8.49
C VAL A 91 9.38 -8.07 8.31
N GLN A 92 10.16 -7.91 9.39
CA GLN A 92 11.62 -7.99 9.36
C GLN A 92 12.10 -9.37 8.88
N PHE A 93 11.46 -10.44 9.33
CA PHE A 93 11.77 -11.82 8.92
C PHE A 93 11.05 -12.26 7.64
N LYS A 94 10.46 -11.32 6.88
CA LYS A 94 9.76 -11.57 5.61
C LYS A 94 8.68 -12.65 5.71
N SER A 95 8.04 -12.79 6.89
CA SER A 95 6.97 -13.78 7.14
C SER A 95 5.62 -13.35 6.57
N PHE A 96 5.49 -12.10 6.14
CA PHE A 96 4.31 -11.62 5.42
C PHE A 96 4.39 -11.98 3.94
N ARG A 97 3.40 -12.70 3.44
CA ARG A 97 3.14 -12.75 2.01
C ARG A 97 2.29 -11.54 1.61
N LYS A 98 2.76 -10.79 0.61
CA LYS A 98 2.06 -9.63 0.07
C LYS A 98 1.78 -9.90 -1.40
N THR A 99 0.50 -9.82 -1.77
CA THR A 99 0.07 -9.94 -3.17
C THR A 99 -0.52 -8.61 -3.60
N TYR A 100 -0.10 -8.14 -4.74
CA TYR A 100 -0.57 -6.90 -5.35
C TYR A 100 -1.09 -7.15 -6.74
N HIS A 101 -2.09 -6.40 -7.14
CA HIS A 101 -2.50 -6.28 -8.54
C HIS A 101 -1.92 -4.98 -9.08
N ALA A 102 -1.23 -5.07 -10.19
CA ALA A 102 -0.63 -3.91 -10.84
C ALA A 102 -0.88 -3.97 -12.35
N VAL A 103 -1.02 -2.81 -12.96
CA VAL A 103 -1.01 -2.67 -14.41
C VAL A 103 0.42 -2.35 -14.83
N LEU A 104 0.97 -3.15 -15.71
CA LEU A 104 2.31 -2.99 -16.23
C LEU A 104 2.24 -2.66 -17.73
N THR A 105 3.19 -1.86 -18.20
CA THR A 105 3.39 -1.64 -19.63
C THR A 105 4.27 -2.73 -20.21
N GLY A 106 3.95 -3.18 -21.43
CA GLY A 106 4.69 -4.24 -22.09
C GLY A 106 3.99 -5.59 -22.00
N HIS A 107 4.70 -6.62 -22.42
CA HIS A 107 4.19 -7.98 -22.45
C HIS A 107 5.04 -8.88 -21.56
N LEU A 108 4.39 -9.66 -20.72
CA LEU A 108 5.02 -10.65 -19.85
C LEU A 108 4.55 -12.04 -20.30
N GLU A 109 5.39 -12.77 -21.02
CA GLU A 109 5.04 -14.07 -21.61
C GLU A 109 4.97 -15.20 -20.58
N SER A 110 5.69 -15.06 -19.47
CA SER A 110 5.77 -16.10 -18.43
C SER A 110 5.90 -15.46 -17.05
N THR A 111 5.84 -16.29 -16.01
CA THR A 111 6.18 -15.85 -14.64
C THR A 111 7.62 -15.39 -14.59
N VAL A 112 7.85 -14.21 -14.05
CA VAL A 112 9.18 -13.62 -13.88
C VAL A 112 9.45 -13.35 -12.42
N ARG A 113 10.60 -13.83 -11.93
CA ARG A 113 11.08 -13.56 -10.58
C ARG A 113 12.23 -12.56 -10.64
N VAL A 114 12.07 -11.44 -9.96
CA VAL A 114 13.07 -10.37 -9.87
C VAL A 114 13.62 -10.34 -8.45
N THR A 115 14.95 -10.43 -8.35
CA THR A 115 15.68 -10.43 -7.06
C THR A 115 16.66 -9.26 -6.95
N ALA A 116 16.57 -8.30 -7.87
CA ALA A 116 17.43 -7.12 -7.85
C ALA A 116 17.21 -6.29 -6.58
N PRO A 117 18.27 -5.83 -5.91
CA PRO A 117 18.16 -4.92 -4.77
C PRO A 117 17.45 -3.63 -5.15
N ILE A 118 16.75 -3.03 -4.18
CA ILE A 118 16.03 -1.77 -4.37
C ILE A 118 16.70 -0.69 -3.51
N GLY A 119 16.97 0.44 -4.09
CA GLY A 119 17.60 1.58 -3.44
C GLY A 119 17.09 2.90 -3.97
N PRO A 120 17.55 4.03 -3.40
CA PRO A 120 17.17 5.37 -3.86
C PRO A 120 17.53 5.59 -5.34
N ASP A 121 16.60 6.15 -6.09
CA ASP A 121 16.85 6.63 -7.44
C ASP A 121 17.54 8.00 -7.37
N VAL A 122 18.87 8.00 -7.46
CA VAL A 122 19.71 9.20 -7.28
C VAL A 122 19.47 10.24 -8.39
N GLY A 123 18.96 9.81 -9.55
CA GLY A 123 18.66 10.70 -10.69
C GLY A 123 17.23 11.21 -10.74
N ALA A 124 16.37 10.78 -9.78
CA ALA A 124 14.97 11.17 -9.80
C ALA A 124 14.76 12.60 -9.30
N GLU A 125 13.81 13.28 -9.91
CA GLU A 125 13.34 14.60 -9.49
C GLU A 125 12.78 14.61 -8.05
N PHE A 126 12.31 13.43 -7.58
CA PHE A 126 11.75 13.25 -6.23
C PHE A 126 12.60 12.28 -5.41
N TYR A 127 13.12 12.73 -4.27
CA TYR A 127 13.97 11.96 -3.34
C TYR A 127 13.35 10.67 -2.79
N SER A 128 12.05 10.49 -2.92
CA SER A 128 11.34 9.30 -2.42
C SER A 128 11.24 8.16 -3.44
N ARG A 129 11.71 8.37 -4.67
CA ARG A 129 11.67 7.35 -5.71
C ARG A 129 12.69 6.26 -5.43
N GLN A 130 12.26 5.00 -5.58
CA GLN A 130 13.10 3.83 -5.45
C GLN A 130 13.26 3.18 -6.82
N THR A 131 14.43 2.61 -7.06
CA THR A 131 14.72 1.86 -8.29
C THR A 131 15.53 0.61 -7.95
N THR A 132 15.72 -0.26 -8.93
CA THR A 132 16.68 -1.34 -8.81
C THR A 132 18.09 -0.76 -8.89
N VAL A 133 18.99 -1.21 -8.01
CA VAL A 133 20.39 -0.78 -7.94
C VAL A 133 21.32 -1.99 -7.97
N GLU A 134 22.55 -1.80 -8.44
CA GLU A 134 23.55 -2.89 -8.47
C GLU A 134 24.21 -3.09 -7.11
N GLU A 135 24.43 -1.99 -6.37
CA GLU A 135 25.08 -2.00 -5.05
C GLU A 135 24.33 -1.12 -4.05
N GLY A 136 24.44 -1.44 -2.76
CA GLY A 136 23.97 -0.60 -1.67
C GLY A 136 22.45 -0.55 -1.47
N GLY A 137 21.69 -1.40 -2.17
CA GLY A 137 20.25 -1.49 -2.02
C GLY A 137 19.79 -2.53 -1.00
N ASP A 138 18.54 -2.41 -0.57
CA ASP A 138 17.89 -3.42 0.27
C ASP A 138 17.53 -4.66 -0.56
N PRO A 139 17.82 -5.89 -0.07
CA PRO A 139 17.44 -7.12 -0.75
C PRO A 139 15.94 -7.19 -0.97
N ALA A 140 15.53 -7.31 -2.23
CA ALA A 140 14.13 -7.40 -2.62
C ALA A 140 13.90 -8.64 -3.49
N GLU A 141 12.68 -9.15 -3.43
CA GLU A 141 12.23 -10.26 -4.26
C GLU A 141 10.76 -10.04 -4.61
N THR A 142 10.45 -10.09 -5.90
CA THR A 142 9.10 -9.99 -6.42
C THR A 142 8.90 -11.00 -7.53
N GLU A 143 7.81 -11.76 -7.45
CA GLU A 143 7.37 -12.65 -8.51
C GLU A 143 6.19 -12.00 -9.23
N PHE A 144 6.31 -11.86 -10.54
CA PHE A 144 5.28 -11.33 -11.41
C PHE A 144 4.60 -12.48 -12.16
N VAL A 145 3.28 -12.53 -12.06
CA VAL A 145 2.45 -13.51 -12.77
C VAL A 145 1.40 -12.75 -13.56
N THR A 146 1.33 -13.00 -14.86
CA THR A 146 0.28 -12.43 -15.69
C THR A 146 -1.07 -13.04 -15.31
N VAL A 147 -1.98 -12.20 -14.83
CA VAL A 147 -3.36 -12.59 -14.53
C VAL A 147 -4.24 -12.39 -15.77
N GLN A 148 -4.04 -11.28 -16.46
CA GLN A 148 -4.77 -10.93 -17.68
C GLN A 148 -3.93 -9.98 -18.54
N GLY A 149 -3.84 -10.24 -19.83
CA GLY A 149 -3.38 -9.28 -20.82
C GLY A 149 -4.55 -8.43 -21.31
N VAL A 150 -4.34 -7.13 -21.44
CA VAL A 150 -5.29 -6.20 -22.01
C VAL A 150 -4.58 -5.44 -23.12
N GLU A 151 -5.14 -5.50 -24.33
CA GLU A 151 -4.73 -4.62 -25.41
C GLU A 151 -5.42 -3.27 -25.21
N GLY A 152 -4.64 -2.21 -25.08
CA GLY A 152 -5.16 -0.86 -24.88
C GLY A 152 -4.09 0.19 -25.12
N VAL A 153 -4.53 1.38 -25.41
CA VAL A 153 -3.66 2.55 -25.55
C VAL A 153 -3.56 3.19 -24.16
N LEU A 154 -2.33 3.22 -23.62
CA LEU A 154 -2.03 4.10 -22.50
C LEU A 154 -1.91 5.50 -23.06
N SER A 155 -2.60 6.46 -22.46
CA SER A 155 -2.34 7.87 -22.77
C SER A 155 -0.92 8.27 -22.32
N ASN A 156 -0.36 9.31 -22.92
CA ASN A 156 0.99 9.79 -22.59
C ASN A 156 1.16 10.26 -21.14
N ASP A 157 0.06 10.47 -20.41
CA ASP A 157 0.02 10.83 -19.00
C ASP A 157 -0.13 9.61 -18.06
N GLY A 158 -0.10 8.39 -18.58
CA GLY A 158 -0.24 7.16 -17.81
C GLY A 158 -1.69 6.82 -17.40
N THR A 159 -2.67 7.55 -17.90
CA THR A 159 -4.08 7.27 -17.62
C THR A 159 -4.53 6.03 -18.40
N VAL A 160 -4.98 5.01 -17.69
CA VAL A 160 -5.56 3.80 -18.29
C VAL A 160 -7.04 4.04 -18.53
N PHE A 161 -7.46 4.11 -19.78
CA PHE A 161 -8.87 4.13 -20.13
C PHE A 161 -9.43 2.70 -20.17
N ALA A 162 -10.29 2.40 -19.19
CA ALA A 162 -11.11 1.19 -19.08
C ALA A 162 -10.36 -0.16 -19.11
N LEU A 163 -9.98 -0.64 -17.93
CA LEU A 163 -9.70 -2.05 -17.70
C LEU A 163 -11.00 -2.78 -17.35
N ARG A 164 -11.47 -3.63 -18.24
CA ARG A 164 -12.53 -4.59 -17.94
C ARG A 164 -11.86 -5.85 -17.39
N CYS A 165 -11.87 -6.03 -16.07
CA CYS A 165 -11.45 -7.26 -15.42
C CYS A 165 -12.62 -8.25 -15.40
N ASP A 166 -12.60 -9.24 -16.27
CA ASP A 166 -13.49 -10.39 -16.17
C ASP A 166 -12.81 -11.46 -15.28
N ARG A 167 -13.28 -11.55 -14.03
CA ARG A 167 -13.03 -12.59 -13.01
C ARG A 167 -11.59 -13.09 -12.83
N MET A 168 -11.01 -12.69 -11.70
CA MET A 168 -9.83 -13.35 -11.13
C MET A 168 -10.18 -14.71 -10.55
N ALA A 169 -9.50 -15.75 -11.01
CA ALA A 169 -9.37 -17.00 -10.26
C ALA A 169 -8.11 -16.90 -9.40
N LEU A 170 -8.27 -16.82 -8.08
CA LEU A 170 -7.16 -16.99 -7.16
C LEU A 170 -6.72 -18.47 -7.21
N PRO A 171 -5.43 -18.78 -7.38
CA PRO A 171 -4.95 -20.14 -7.19
C PRO A 171 -5.19 -20.56 -5.74
N ARG A 172 -5.69 -21.79 -5.57
CA ARG A 172 -5.95 -22.45 -4.28
C ARG A 172 -4.66 -22.77 -3.55
#